data_3d38956457336b445f441defacbe583e
#
_entry.id   3d38956457336b445f441defacbe583e
#
_cell.length_a   1.000
_cell.length_b   1.000
_cell.length_c   1.000
_cell.angle_alpha   90.00
_cell.angle_beta   90.00
_cell.angle_gamma   90.00
#
_symmetry.space_group_name_H-M   'P 1'
#
loop_
_entity.id
_entity.type
_entity.pdbx_description
1 polymer ?
#
loop_
_entity_poly.entity_id
_entity_poly.type
_entity_poly.pdbx_seq_one_letter_code
_entity_poly.pdbx_strand_id
1 'polypeptide(L)'
;MKCLHVITPVKDSIDFTLETIKAIRDSEIRVPYTYTVYNDFSTEENTKLLEKASKEFGFTLVNLADITDHPSPNYLLVLQKARQEAIADDAGLLIVESDVVVKKNTLQDLYDGALAYEKCAIAAAVTVDEKGEINYPYLHARGKENRVYAEKKHCSFCCSLLTPEFLKAFDFGKLDASKNWFDVTISHEALKLGFVNYLFTTLPVWHRPHGSRPWKQLKYKNPLKYYWLKYTKGLDKI
;
A
#
# COMPACT_ATOMS: atom_id res chain seq x y z
N MET A 1 13.81 -8.65 -11.39
CA MET A 1 13.35 -7.29 -11.02
C MET A 1 14.46 -6.29 -11.28
N LYS A 2 14.26 -5.34 -12.19
CA LYS A 2 15.31 -4.41 -12.65
C LYS A 2 15.19 -3.01 -12.07
N CYS A 3 13.99 -2.60 -11.69
CA CYS A 3 13.67 -1.29 -11.15
C CYS A 3 12.44 -1.36 -10.25
N LEU A 4 12.02 -0.22 -9.68
CA LEU A 4 10.83 -0.09 -8.88
C LEU A 4 9.85 0.91 -9.49
N HIS A 5 8.58 0.56 -9.49
CA HIS A 5 7.47 1.50 -9.63
C HIS A 5 6.89 1.77 -8.24
N VAL A 6 7.22 2.91 -7.68
CA VAL A 6 6.67 3.36 -6.38
C VAL A 6 5.36 4.09 -6.66
N ILE A 7 4.30 3.74 -5.93
CA ILE A 7 3.00 4.41 -6.07
C ILE A 7 2.44 4.83 -4.71
N THR A 8 1.71 5.95 -4.70
CA THR A 8 0.93 6.42 -3.56
C THR A 8 -0.48 6.79 -4.03
N PRO A 9 -1.51 5.98 -3.69
CA PRO A 9 -2.91 6.35 -3.89
C PRO A 9 -3.32 7.41 -2.88
N VAL A 10 -3.99 8.45 -3.34
CA VAL A 10 -4.37 9.62 -2.52
C VAL A 10 -5.85 9.95 -2.68
N LYS A 11 -6.51 10.18 -1.54
CA LYS A 11 -7.83 10.80 -1.46
C LYS A 11 -7.83 11.80 -0.32
N ASP A 12 -7.73 13.08 -0.64
CA ASP A 12 -7.62 14.16 0.36
C ASP A 12 -6.47 13.92 1.37
N SER A 13 -6.62 14.30 2.63
CA SER A 13 -5.58 14.12 3.69
C SER A 13 -4.20 14.67 3.30
N ILE A 14 -4.20 15.87 2.71
CA ILE A 14 -3.03 16.46 2.03
C ILE A 14 -1.78 16.55 2.92
N ASP A 15 -1.93 16.92 4.19
CA ASP A 15 -0.79 17.07 5.10
C ASP A 15 -0.03 15.75 5.30
N PHE A 16 -0.76 14.65 5.54
CA PHE A 16 -0.17 13.32 5.66
C PHE A 16 0.46 12.87 4.34
N THR A 17 -0.23 13.14 3.23
CA THR A 17 0.25 12.82 1.88
C THR A 17 1.57 13.52 1.57
N LEU A 18 1.71 14.79 1.90
CA LEU A 18 2.95 15.55 1.66
C LEU A 18 4.11 15.02 2.50
N GLU A 19 3.88 14.60 3.74
CA GLU A 19 4.91 13.95 4.57
C GLU A 19 5.33 12.60 4.00
N THR A 20 4.37 11.80 3.51
CA THR A 20 4.65 10.53 2.81
C THR A 20 5.49 10.76 1.55
N ILE A 21 5.08 11.72 0.70
CA ILE A 21 5.81 12.08 -0.53
C ILE A 21 7.24 12.48 -0.20
N LYS A 22 7.41 13.36 0.79
CA LYS A 22 8.72 13.82 1.23
C LYS A 22 9.58 12.64 1.72
N ALA A 23 9.04 11.77 2.56
CA ALA A 23 9.77 10.60 3.08
C ALA A 23 10.22 9.65 1.95
N ILE A 24 9.38 9.43 0.93
CA ILE A 24 9.74 8.62 -0.25
C ILE A 24 10.84 9.30 -1.06
N ARG A 25 10.77 10.61 -1.28
CA ARG A 25 11.78 11.35 -2.03
C ARG A 25 13.12 11.48 -1.30
N ASP A 26 13.08 11.52 0.03
CA ASP A 26 14.28 11.50 0.90
C ASP A 26 14.89 10.09 1.05
N SER A 27 14.26 9.04 0.47
CA SER A 27 14.73 7.66 0.58
C SER A 27 15.99 7.40 -0.26
N GLU A 28 16.89 6.58 0.28
CA GLU A 28 18.12 6.16 -0.37
C GLU A 28 17.88 4.88 -1.21
N ILE A 29 17.34 5.05 -2.42
CA ILE A 29 17.06 3.96 -3.36
C ILE A 29 18.21 3.87 -4.36
N ARG A 30 18.89 2.71 -4.41
CA ARG A 30 20.08 2.47 -5.26
C ARG A 30 19.75 1.88 -6.63
N VAL A 31 18.49 1.50 -6.86
CA VAL A 31 18.02 0.99 -8.14
C VAL A 31 17.21 2.05 -8.88
N PRO A 32 17.12 2.00 -10.21
CA PRO A 32 16.23 2.90 -10.95
C PRO A 32 14.79 2.77 -10.43
N TYR A 33 14.12 3.90 -10.26
CA TYR A 33 12.71 3.89 -9.85
C TYR A 33 11.93 5.04 -10.45
N THR A 34 10.64 4.84 -10.62
CA THR A 34 9.63 5.88 -10.88
C THR A 34 8.79 6.08 -9.64
N TYR A 35 8.26 7.30 -9.46
CA TYR A 35 7.31 7.57 -8.39
C TYR A 35 6.07 8.23 -8.94
N THR A 36 4.91 7.60 -8.74
CA THR A 36 3.60 8.07 -9.23
C THR A 36 2.63 8.24 -8.06
N VAL A 37 2.01 9.40 -7.98
CA VAL A 37 0.91 9.69 -7.05
C VAL A 37 -0.40 9.66 -7.83
N TYR A 38 -1.33 8.81 -7.42
CA TYR A 38 -2.66 8.69 -8.03
C TYR A 38 -3.68 9.46 -7.19
N ASN A 39 -4.15 10.59 -7.71
CA ASN A 39 -5.16 11.44 -7.05
C ASN A 39 -6.57 10.95 -7.38
N ASP A 40 -7.24 10.34 -6.40
CA ASP A 40 -8.57 9.76 -6.54
C ASP A 40 -9.67 10.76 -6.18
N PHE A 41 -9.89 11.75 -7.04
CA PHE A 41 -10.95 12.77 -6.86
C PHE A 41 -10.84 13.55 -5.54
N SER A 42 -9.64 13.97 -5.15
CA SER A 42 -9.48 14.93 -4.06
C SER A 42 -10.15 16.26 -4.38
N THR A 43 -10.37 17.09 -3.35
CA THR A 43 -10.91 18.44 -3.56
C THR A 43 -10.01 19.25 -4.51
N GLU A 44 -10.57 20.27 -5.14
CA GLU A 44 -9.82 21.15 -6.06
C GLU A 44 -8.61 21.79 -5.36
N GLU A 45 -8.78 22.21 -4.10
CA GLU A 45 -7.71 22.79 -3.29
C GLU A 45 -6.58 21.78 -3.09
N ASN A 46 -6.89 20.54 -2.65
CA ASN A 46 -5.91 19.49 -2.43
C ASN A 46 -5.25 19.04 -3.74
N THR A 47 -5.98 19.02 -4.85
CA THR A 47 -5.44 18.73 -6.18
C THR A 47 -4.38 19.76 -6.58
N LYS A 48 -4.65 21.06 -6.41
CA LYS A 48 -3.68 22.13 -6.65
C LYS A 48 -2.42 22.02 -5.80
N LEU A 49 -2.57 21.59 -4.52
CA LEU A 49 -1.42 21.33 -3.65
C LEU A 49 -0.59 20.14 -4.14
N LEU A 50 -1.23 19.06 -4.61
CA LEU A 50 -0.54 17.92 -5.23
C LEU A 50 0.18 18.31 -6.52
N GLU A 51 -0.42 19.13 -7.37
CA GLU A 51 0.21 19.66 -8.59
C GLU A 51 1.45 20.50 -8.28
N LYS A 52 1.38 21.34 -7.26
CA LYS A 52 2.53 22.10 -6.77
C LYS A 52 3.63 21.14 -6.26
N ALA A 53 3.27 20.19 -5.39
CA ALA A 53 4.19 19.21 -4.84
C ALA A 53 4.84 18.34 -5.94
N SER A 54 4.12 17.99 -7.00
CA SER A 54 4.68 17.19 -8.09
C SER A 54 5.83 17.90 -8.80
N LYS A 55 5.75 19.21 -8.95
CA LYS A 55 6.83 20.05 -9.52
C LYS A 55 8.00 20.20 -8.55
N GLU A 56 7.71 20.35 -7.26
CA GLU A 56 8.71 20.54 -6.22
C GLU A 56 9.52 19.27 -5.96
N PHE A 57 8.82 18.13 -5.80
CA PHE A 57 9.44 16.85 -5.43
C PHE A 57 9.74 15.95 -6.65
N GLY A 58 9.31 16.30 -7.85
CA GLY A 58 9.65 15.59 -9.09
C GLY A 58 9.02 14.21 -9.22
N PHE A 59 7.74 14.03 -8.85
CA PHE A 59 6.98 12.81 -9.08
C PHE A 59 5.93 12.99 -10.19
N THR A 60 5.46 11.89 -10.75
CA THR A 60 4.33 11.90 -11.70
C THR A 60 3.01 11.97 -10.94
N LEU A 61 2.19 13.00 -11.20
CA LEU A 61 0.83 13.09 -10.69
C LEU A 61 -0.14 12.58 -11.76
N VAL A 62 -0.98 11.64 -11.39
CA VAL A 62 -2.07 11.12 -12.22
C VAL A 62 -3.40 11.44 -11.54
N ASN A 63 -4.17 12.36 -12.12
CA ASN A 63 -5.53 12.63 -11.67
C ASN A 63 -6.47 11.58 -12.26
N LEU A 64 -7.12 10.79 -11.42
CA LEU A 64 -8.04 9.75 -11.91
C LEU A 64 -9.27 10.33 -12.59
N ALA A 65 -9.64 11.57 -12.27
CA ALA A 65 -10.69 12.31 -12.97
C ALA A 65 -10.42 12.51 -14.48
N ASP A 66 -9.16 12.43 -14.92
CA ASP A 66 -8.79 12.51 -16.33
C ASP A 66 -8.92 11.14 -17.04
N ILE A 67 -9.15 10.06 -16.29
CA ILE A 67 -9.13 8.67 -16.78
C ILE A 67 -10.50 8.00 -16.65
N THR A 68 -11.28 8.36 -15.63
CA THR A 68 -12.57 7.73 -15.33
C THR A 68 -13.56 8.73 -14.75
N ASP A 69 -14.84 8.54 -15.08
CA ASP A 69 -15.96 9.28 -14.46
C ASP A 69 -16.49 8.55 -13.20
N HIS A 70 -15.95 7.37 -12.89
CA HIS A 70 -16.41 6.62 -11.72
C HIS A 70 -15.97 7.32 -10.43
N PRO A 71 -16.92 7.60 -9.50
CA PRO A 71 -16.58 8.29 -8.27
C PRO A 71 -15.65 7.46 -7.38
N SER A 72 -14.82 8.13 -6.58
CA SER A 72 -13.98 7.45 -5.57
C SER A 72 -14.81 6.51 -4.67
N PRO A 73 -14.30 5.30 -4.32
CA PRO A 73 -12.91 4.87 -4.44
C PRO A 73 -12.58 4.13 -5.75
N ASN A 74 -11.46 4.48 -6.36
CA ASN A 74 -10.93 3.84 -7.58
C ASN A 74 -9.64 3.05 -7.32
N TYR A 75 -9.46 2.51 -6.11
CA TYR A 75 -8.22 1.83 -5.74
C TYR A 75 -7.91 0.61 -6.62
N LEU A 76 -8.94 -0.14 -7.06
CA LEU A 76 -8.75 -1.25 -7.99
C LEU A 76 -8.18 -0.79 -9.34
N LEU A 77 -8.68 0.32 -9.88
CA LEU A 77 -8.17 0.91 -11.12
C LEU A 77 -6.68 1.27 -10.99
N VAL A 78 -6.30 1.88 -9.86
CA VAL A 78 -4.90 2.19 -9.56
C VAL A 78 -4.04 0.94 -9.54
N LEU A 79 -4.46 -0.12 -8.84
CA LEU A 79 -3.73 -1.38 -8.76
C LEU A 79 -3.56 -2.05 -10.13
N GLN A 80 -4.63 -2.07 -10.94
CA GLN A 80 -4.60 -2.66 -12.29
C GLN A 80 -3.65 -1.89 -13.22
N LYS A 81 -3.74 -0.56 -13.24
CA LYS A 81 -2.87 0.31 -14.03
C LYS A 81 -1.40 0.17 -13.61
N ALA A 82 -1.11 0.31 -12.33
CA ALA A 82 0.25 0.21 -11.81
C ALA A 82 0.87 -1.19 -12.04
N ARG A 83 0.06 -2.26 -11.93
CA ARG A 83 0.48 -3.61 -12.28
C ARG A 83 0.89 -3.73 -13.75
N GLN A 84 0.09 -3.21 -14.67
CA GLN A 84 0.39 -3.28 -16.11
C GLN A 84 1.71 -2.57 -16.44
N GLU A 85 1.91 -1.38 -15.89
CA GLU A 85 3.15 -0.62 -16.05
C GLU A 85 4.36 -1.36 -15.45
N ALA A 86 4.23 -1.90 -14.23
CA ALA A 86 5.31 -2.65 -13.58
C ALA A 86 5.68 -3.92 -14.36
N ILE A 87 4.72 -4.65 -14.93
CA ILE A 87 4.98 -5.82 -15.75
C ILE A 87 5.73 -5.44 -17.05
N ALA A 88 5.34 -4.34 -17.70
CA ALA A 88 5.96 -3.88 -18.94
C ALA A 88 7.46 -3.59 -18.76
N ASP A 89 7.82 -3.04 -17.60
CA ASP A 89 9.19 -2.63 -17.28
C ASP A 89 9.99 -3.69 -16.49
N ASP A 90 9.42 -4.88 -16.24
CA ASP A 90 9.97 -5.91 -15.35
C ASP A 90 10.33 -5.34 -13.95
N ALA A 91 9.48 -4.43 -13.48
CA ALA A 91 9.63 -3.70 -12.23
C ALA A 91 8.93 -4.37 -11.05
N GLY A 92 9.45 -4.17 -9.84
CA GLY A 92 8.68 -4.39 -8.62
C GLY A 92 7.68 -3.25 -8.42
N LEU A 93 6.43 -3.58 -8.07
CA LEU A 93 5.42 -2.60 -7.70
C LEU A 93 5.47 -2.34 -6.19
N LEU A 94 5.94 -1.16 -5.80
CA LEU A 94 6.04 -0.75 -4.40
C LEU A 94 4.93 0.23 -4.07
N ILE A 95 4.00 -0.19 -3.23
CA ILE A 95 2.84 0.59 -2.80
C ILE A 95 3.17 1.20 -1.43
N VAL A 96 3.00 2.51 -1.30
CA VAL A 96 3.08 3.24 -0.02
C VAL A 96 1.82 4.06 0.13
N GLU A 97 0.99 3.76 1.13
CA GLU A 97 -0.24 4.53 1.39
C GLU A 97 0.07 5.95 1.86
N SER A 98 -0.87 6.87 1.63
CA SER A 98 -0.71 8.32 1.80
C SER A 98 -0.59 8.80 3.26
N ASP A 99 -0.65 7.89 4.22
CA ASP A 99 -0.53 8.12 5.67
C ASP A 99 0.65 7.35 6.30
N VAL A 100 1.62 6.95 5.46
CA VAL A 100 2.78 6.17 5.87
C VAL A 100 4.07 6.96 5.67
N VAL A 101 4.87 7.07 6.72
CA VAL A 101 6.20 7.68 6.66
C VAL A 101 7.26 6.58 6.74
N VAL A 102 8.02 6.44 5.65
CA VAL A 102 9.10 5.47 5.53
C VAL A 102 10.43 6.03 6.07
N LYS A 103 11.34 5.15 6.49
CA LYS A 103 12.72 5.53 6.79
C LYS A 103 13.55 5.56 5.52
N LYS A 104 14.71 6.22 5.54
CA LYS A 104 15.58 6.42 4.37
C LYS A 104 15.92 5.13 3.62
N ASN A 105 16.14 4.04 4.33
CA ASN A 105 16.53 2.75 3.76
C ASN A 105 15.36 1.79 3.50
N THR A 106 14.16 2.07 3.99
CA THR A 106 13.03 1.11 3.97
C THR A 106 12.74 0.56 2.58
N LEU A 107 12.68 1.43 1.56
CA LEU A 107 12.30 1.02 0.21
C LEU A 107 13.39 0.16 -0.44
N GLN A 108 14.66 0.50 -0.22
CA GLN A 108 15.79 -0.30 -0.69
C GLN A 108 15.86 -1.65 0.03
N ASP A 109 15.65 -1.67 1.35
CA ASP A 109 15.72 -2.92 2.13
C ASP A 109 14.54 -3.87 1.77
N LEU A 110 13.36 -3.34 1.42
CA LEU A 110 12.28 -4.14 0.87
C LEU A 110 12.64 -4.73 -0.51
N TYR A 111 13.32 -3.96 -1.37
CA TYR A 111 13.80 -4.45 -2.66
C TYR A 111 14.83 -5.56 -2.47
N ASP A 112 15.84 -5.34 -1.65
CA ASP A 112 16.90 -6.31 -1.37
C ASP A 112 16.32 -7.58 -0.72
N GLY A 113 15.39 -7.41 0.21
CA GLY A 113 14.65 -8.50 0.86
C GLY A 113 13.82 -9.31 -0.13
N ALA A 114 13.08 -8.66 -1.03
CA ALA A 114 12.29 -9.36 -2.03
C ALA A 114 13.13 -10.23 -2.97
N LEU A 115 14.39 -9.84 -3.21
CA LEU A 115 15.35 -10.63 -4.01
C LEU A 115 16.00 -11.76 -3.19
N ALA A 116 16.18 -11.58 -1.89
CA ALA A 116 16.87 -12.53 -1.02
C ALA A 116 16.00 -13.73 -0.62
N TYR A 117 14.68 -13.58 -0.61
CA TYR A 117 13.76 -14.62 -0.16
C TYR A 117 13.11 -15.36 -1.33
N GLU A 118 13.14 -16.69 -1.26
CA GLU A 118 12.59 -17.56 -2.31
C GLU A 118 11.09 -17.34 -2.50
N LYS A 119 10.67 -17.37 -3.79
CA LYS A 119 9.27 -17.28 -4.19
C LYS A 119 8.54 -16.08 -3.58
N CYS A 120 9.24 -14.99 -3.28
CA CYS A 120 8.64 -13.81 -2.73
C CYS A 120 7.57 -13.25 -3.68
N ALA A 121 6.32 -13.18 -3.20
CA ALA A 121 5.26 -12.44 -3.88
C ALA A 121 5.21 -11.00 -3.36
N ILE A 122 5.14 -10.87 -2.04
CA ILE A 122 4.96 -9.60 -1.34
C ILE A 122 6.00 -9.50 -0.23
N ALA A 123 6.77 -8.42 -0.23
CA ALA A 123 7.64 -8.00 0.87
C ALA A 123 7.01 -6.77 1.53
N ALA A 124 6.54 -6.91 2.78
CA ALA A 124 5.81 -5.87 3.49
C ALA A 124 6.57 -5.37 4.72
N ALA A 125 6.65 -4.06 4.90
CA ALA A 125 7.14 -3.42 6.10
C ALA A 125 6.09 -3.46 7.21
N VAL A 126 6.52 -3.61 8.48
CA VAL A 126 5.61 -3.57 9.61
C VAL A 126 5.21 -2.14 9.94
N THR A 127 3.95 -1.91 10.26
CA THR A 127 3.45 -0.60 10.67
C THR A 127 3.61 -0.38 12.16
N VAL A 128 4.02 0.83 12.54
CA VAL A 128 4.15 1.27 13.94
C VAL A 128 3.47 2.62 14.15
N ASP A 129 3.10 2.90 15.37
CA ASP A 129 2.62 4.22 15.80
C ASP A 129 3.78 5.20 16.10
N GLU A 130 3.45 6.38 16.58
CA GLU A 130 4.41 7.44 16.94
C GLU A 130 5.43 7.01 18.01
N LYS A 131 5.05 6.04 18.85
CA LYS A 131 5.91 5.48 19.91
C LYS A 131 6.79 4.33 19.43
N GLY A 132 6.64 3.91 18.17
CA GLY A 132 7.33 2.75 17.62
C GLY A 132 6.66 1.42 17.95
N GLU A 133 5.46 1.45 18.54
CA GLU A 133 4.70 0.24 18.84
C GLU A 133 3.95 -0.26 17.62
N ILE A 134 4.04 -1.57 17.34
CA ILE A 134 3.33 -2.17 16.19
C ILE A 134 1.84 -1.84 16.29
N ASN A 135 1.30 -1.25 15.23
CA ASN A 135 -0.09 -0.84 15.16
C ASN A 135 -0.88 -1.62 14.08
N TYR A 136 -2.10 -1.18 13.80
CA TYR A 136 -2.92 -1.73 12.72
C TYR A 136 -2.21 -1.52 11.36
N PRO A 137 -2.20 -2.51 10.46
CA PRO A 137 -2.93 -3.80 10.49
C PRO A 137 -2.18 -4.97 11.17
N TYR A 138 -0.94 -4.80 11.60
CA TYR A 138 -0.07 -5.89 12.07
C TYR A 138 -0.09 -6.15 13.58
N LEU A 139 -1.20 -5.85 14.27
CA LEU A 139 -1.34 -6.09 15.73
C LEU A 139 -0.98 -7.52 16.17
N HIS A 140 -1.15 -8.51 15.28
CA HIS A 140 -0.80 -9.90 15.53
C HIS A 140 0.71 -10.17 15.56
N ALA A 141 1.52 -9.22 15.15
CA ALA A 141 2.98 -9.30 15.23
C ALA A 141 3.55 -8.69 16.51
N ARG A 142 2.72 -8.07 17.37
CA ARG A 142 3.17 -7.55 18.67
C ARG A 142 3.78 -8.65 19.53
N GLY A 143 4.90 -8.33 20.17
CA GLY A 143 5.62 -9.27 21.05
C GLY A 143 6.38 -10.40 20.33
N LYS A 144 6.35 -10.44 19.01
CA LYS A 144 7.20 -11.35 18.22
C LYS A 144 8.63 -10.83 18.15
N GLU A 145 9.57 -11.73 17.91
CA GLU A 145 10.96 -11.39 17.64
C GLU A 145 11.07 -10.45 16.42
N ASN A 146 12.07 -9.58 16.44
CA ASN A 146 12.33 -8.67 15.33
C ASN A 146 13.10 -9.40 14.22
N ARG A 147 12.36 -9.97 13.26
CA ARG A 147 12.88 -10.71 12.10
C ARG A 147 11.91 -10.71 10.93
N VAL A 148 12.29 -11.36 9.83
CA VAL A 148 11.39 -11.58 8.68
C VAL A 148 10.56 -12.84 8.88
N TYR A 149 9.27 -12.74 8.64
CA TYR A 149 8.30 -13.84 8.77
C TYR A 149 7.65 -14.17 7.43
N ALA A 150 7.51 -15.46 7.11
CA ALA A 150 6.56 -15.90 6.11
C ALA A 150 5.14 -15.65 6.64
N GLU A 151 4.44 -14.68 6.07
CA GLU A 151 3.11 -14.26 6.53
C GLU A 151 2.02 -15.10 5.84
N LYS A 152 1.23 -15.81 6.64
CA LYS A 152 0.17 -16.68 6.15
C LYS A 152 -1.21 -16.02 6.10
N LYS A 153 -1.38 -14.90 6.79
CA LYS A 153 -2.66 -14.18 6.83
C LYS A 153 -2.78 -13.26 5.61
N HIS A 154 -2.14 -12.11 5.68
CA HIS A 154 -2.05 -11.14 4.58
C HIS A 154 -0.98 -10.11 4.87
N CYS A 155 -0.43 -9.54 3.82
CA CYS A 155 0.39 -8.34 3.86
C CYS A 155 -0.45 -7.14 3.44
N SER A 156 -0.54 -6.13 4.29
CA SER A 156 -1.24 -4.90 3.96
C SER A 156 -0.41 -4.03 3.00
N PHE A 157 -1.08 -3.28 2.14
CA PHE A 157 -0.43 -2.40 1.20
C PHE A 157 -0.01 -1.04 1.80
N CYS A 158 -0.02 -0.90 3.13
CA CYS A 158 0.51 0.30 3.79
C CYS A 158 1.93 0.66 3.30
N CYS A 159 2.83 -0.34 3.26
CA CYS A 159 4.14 -0.22 2.62
C CYS A 159 4.57 -1.62 2.17
N SER A 160 4.35 -1.96 0.90
CA SER A 160 4.56 -3.31 0.39
C SER A 160 5.06 -3.31 -1.04
N LEU A 161 6.05 -4.16 -1.31
CA LEU A 161 6.59 -4.42 -2.63
C LEU A 161 6.06 -5.76 -3.15
N LEU A 162 5.46 -5.74 -4.35
CA LEU A 162 5.02 -6.92 -5.10
C LEU A 162 6.05 -7.22 -6.19
N THR A 163 6.49 -8.47 -6.27
CA THR A 163 7.53 -8.88 -7.23
C THR A 163 6.98 -9.02 -8.65
N PRO A 164 7.77 -8.76 -9.71
CA PRO A 164 7.32 -8.91 -11.10
C PRO A 164 6.90 -10.33 -11.44
N GLU A 165 7.52 -11.35 -10.83
CA GLU A 165 7.15 -12.75 -11.00
C GLU A 165 5.72 -13.01 -10.54
N PHE A 166 5.34 -12.48 -9.38
CA PHE A 166 3.97 -12.59 -8.87
C PHE A 166 2.99 -11.73 -9.67
N LEU A 167 3.37 -10.50 -10.04
CA LEU A 167 2.53 -9.62 -10.85
C LEU A 167 2.18 -10.24 -12.21
N LYS A 168 3.11 -10.99 -12.83
CA LYS A 168 2.87 -11.75 -14.06
C LYS A 168 1.96 -12.96 -13.83
N ALA A 169 2.07 -13.62 -12.66
CA ALA A 169 1.33 -14.84 -12.35
C ALA A 169 -0.14 -14.58 -11.95
N PHE A 170 -0.45 -13.44 -11.40
CA PHE A 170 -1.81 -13.09 -10.93
C PHE A 170 -2.35 -11.85 -11.61
N ASP A 171 -3.48 -12.02 -12.32
CA ASP A 171 -4.16 -10.91 -12.99
C ASP A 171 -5.13 -10.18 -12.06
N PHE A 172 -4.87 -8.89 -11.80
CA PHE A 172 -5.74 -8.04 -10.99
C PHE A 172 -7.08 -7.71 -11.66
N GLY A 173 -7.24 -8.03 -12.95
CA GLY A 173 -8.54 -8.01 -13.64
C GLY A 173 -9.54 -9.03 -13.08
N LYS A 174 -9.06 -10.06 -12.36
CA LYS A 174 -9.89 -11.07 -11.69
C LYS A 174 -10.40 -10.66 -10.31
N LEU A 175 -9.95 -9.52 -9.79
CA LEU A 175 -10.40 -9.00 -8.50
C LEU A 175 -11.85 -8.52 -8.60
N ASP A 176 -12.65 -8.85 -7.61
CA ASP A 176 -14.05 -8.43 -7.50
C ASP A 176 -14.14 -6.96 -7.10
N ALA A 177 -14.58 -6.10 -8.01
CA ALA A 177 -14.71 -4.66 -7.80
C ALA A 177 -15.70 -4.28 -6.67
N SER A 178 -16.61 -5.20 -6.29
CA SER A 178 -17.53 -4.99 -5.16
C SER A 178 -16.84 -5.13 -3.79
N LYS A 179 -15.58 -5.61 -3.76
CA LYS A 179 -14.78 -5.84 -2.56
C LYS A 179 -13.89 -4.66 -2.24
N ASN A 180 -13.40 -4.61 -0.99
CA ASN A 180 -12.57 -3.50 -0.50
C ASN A 180 -11.20 -3.93 0.04
N TRP A 181 -10.96 -5.24 0.19
CA TRP A 181 -9.77 -5.79 0.82
C TRP A 181 -8.88 -6.48 -0.22
N PHE A 182 -8.43 -5.68 -1.19
CA PHE A 182 -7.61 -6.21 -2.29
C PHE A 182 -6.28 -6.78 -1.79
N ASP A 183 -5.65 -6.16 -0.80
CA ASP A 183 -4.44 -6.63 -0.14
C ASP A 183 -4.61 -8.03 0.45
N VAL A 184 -5.75 -8.30 1.10
CA VAL A 184 -6.08 -9.63 1.64
C VAL A 184 -6.25 -10.64 0.52
N THR A 185 -7.06 -10.30 -0.51
CA THR A 185 -7.32 -11.20 -1.64
C THR A 185 -6.03 -11.49 -2.41
N ILE A 186 -5.23 -10.48 -2.73
CA ILE A 186 -3.96 -10.60 -3.45
C ILE A 186 -2.96 -11.45 -2.65
N SER A 187 -2.88 -11.23 -1.33
CA SER A 187 -2.01 -12.05 -0.45
C SER A 187 -2.42 -13.53 -0.45
N HIS A 188 -3.72 -13.83 -0.42
CA HIS A 188 -4.20 -15.20 -0.45
C HIS A 188 -3.98 -15.86 -1.82
N GLU A 189 -4.18 -15.13 -2.92
CA GLU A 189 -3.90 -15.64 -4.26
C GLU A 189 -2.40 -15.93 -4.46
N ALA A 190 -1.51 -15.11 -3.90
CA ALA A 190 -0.08 -15.39 -3.89
C ALA A 190 0.23 -16.75 -3.25
N LEU A 191 -0.36 -17.02 -2.08
CA LEU A 191 -0.17 -18.30 -1.38
C LEU A 191 -0.74 -19.49 -2.18
N LYS A 192 -1.91 -19.35 -2.80
CA LYS A 192 -2.52 -20.38 -3.66
C LYS A 192 -1.67 -20.71 -4.88
N LEU A 193 -0.99 -19.72 -5.45
CA LEU A 193 -0.08 -19.88 -6.57
C LEU A 193 1.30 -20.42 -6.17
N GLY A 194 1.52 -20.72 -4.88
CA GLY A 194 2.76 -21.30 -4.37
C GLY A 194 3.88 -20.29 -4.11
N PHE A 195 3.54 -19.00 -4.07
CA PHE A 195 4.43 -17.92 -3.61
C PHE A 195 4.40 -17.79 -2.08
N VAL A 196 5.30 -16.97 -1.56
CA VAL A 196 5.39 -16.65 -0.13
C VAL A 196 5.28 -15.13 0.05
N ASN A 197 4.46 -14.70 1.01
CA ASN A 197 4.43 -13.31 1.45
C ASN A 197 5.33 -13.16 2.68
N TYR A 198 6.13 -12.10 2.73
CA TYR A 198 7.06 -11.86 3.83
C TYR A 198 6.75 -10.56 4.56
N LEU A 199 6.63 -10.65 5.88
CA LEU A 199 6.50 -9.49 6.76
C LEU A 199 7.84 -9.20 7.43
N PHE A 200 8.40 -8.02 7.16
CA PHE A 200 9.65 -7.52 7.70
C PHE A 200 9.38 -6.70 8.98
N THR A 201 9.41 -7.35 10.16
CA THR A 201 9.29 -6.60 11.41
C THR A 201 10.55 -5.80 11.74
N THR A 202 11.63 -6.04 11.00
CA THR A 202 12.87 -5.26 11.04
C THR A 202 12.77 -3.91 10.32
N LEU A 203 11.72 -3.71 9.51
CA LEU A 203 11.48 -2.49 8.73
C LEU A 203 10.22 -1.76 9.21
N PRO A 204 10.25 -1.11 10.40
CA PRO A 204 9.09 -0.38 10.88
C PRO A 204 8.89 0.91 10.10
N VAL A 205 7.65 1.13 9.62
CA VAL A 205 7.18 2.37 9.02
C VAL A 205 6.14 3.03 9.92
N TRP A 206 6.21 4.35 10.05
CA TRP A 206 5.22 5.08 10.84
C TRP A 206 3.91 5.19 10.05
N HIS A 207 2.86 4.56 10.56
CA HIS A 207 1.54 4.56 9.97
C HIS A 207 0.58 5.33 10.88
N ARG A 208 -0.09 6.32 10.31
CA ARG A 208 -1.06 7.18 10.97
C ARG A 208 -2.47 6.92 10.43
N PRO A 209 -3.15 5.84 10.89
CA PRO A 209 -4.46 5.51 10.37
C PRO A 209 -5.40 6.71 10.49
N HIS A 210 -5.72 7.34 9.38
CA HIS A 210 -6.66 8.43 9.36
C HIS A 210 -8.07 7.93 9.03
N GLY A 211 -9.05 8.60 9.62
CA GLY A 211 -10.42 8.10 9.64
C GLY A 211 -11.20 8.35 8.34
N SER A 212 -10.65 8.02 7.17
CA SER A 212 -11.43 8.03 5.92
C SER A 212 -12.68 7.13 6.01
N ARG A 213 -12.71 6.23 7.01
CA ARG A 213 -13.86 5.34 7.30
C ARG A 213 -14.13 5.28 8.80
N PRO A 214 -14.85 6.25 9.38
CA PRO A 214 -15.10 6.34 10.84
C PRO A 214 -15.71 5.08 11.44
N TRP A 215 -16.50 4.31 10.67
CA TRP A 215 -17.10 3.07 11.13
C TRP A 215 -16.06 1.94 11.39
N LYS A 216 -14.90 1.94 10.72
CA LYS A 216 -13.82 0.99 11.00
C LYS A 216 -13.17 1.22 12.36
N GLN A 217 -13.12 2.45 12.82
CA GLN A 217 -12.62 2.77 14.16
C GLN A 217 -13.50 2.17 15.26
N LEU A 218 -14.78 1.90 14.96
CA LEU A 218 -15.67 1.21 15.89
C LEU A 218 -15.18 -0.19 16.26
N LYS A 219 -14.41 -0.88 15.39
CA LYS A 219 -13.83 -2.19 15.70
C LYS A 219 -13.01 -2.18 17.00
N TYR A 220 -12.38 -1.06 17.30
CA TYR A 220 -11.53 -0.88 18.48
C TYR A 220 -12.25 -0.17 19.63
N LYS A 221 -13.16 0.77 19.30
CA LYS A 221 -13.91 1.56 20.30
C LYS A 221 -15.17 0.87 20.79
N ASN A 222 -15.88 0.18 19.92
CA ASN A 222 -17.12 -0.55 20.20
C ASN A 222 -17.27 -1.74 19.25
N PRO A 223 -16.62 -2.90 19.54
CA PRO A 223 -16.64 -4.08 18.66
C PRO A 223 -18.05 -4.58 18.35
N LEU A 224 -18.96 -4.57 19.33
CA LEU A 224 -20.34 -5.03 19.14
C LEU A 224 -21.06 -4.22 18.07
N LYS A 225 -20.96 -2.88 18.14
CA LYS A 225 -21.54 -1.98 17.15
C LYS A 225 -20.88 -2.15 15.78
N TYR A 226 -19.56 -2.37 15.73
CA TYR A 226 -18.84 -2.65 14.49
C TYR A 226 -19.37 -3.91 13.81
N TYR A 227 -19.41 -5.04 14.51
CA TYR A 227 -19.89 -6.30 13.92
C TYR A 227 -21.36 -6.24 13.54
N TRP A 228 -22.20 -5.58 14.34
CA TRP A 228 -23.61 -5.36 13.99
C TRP A 228 -23.75 -4.57 12.68
N LEU A 229 -23.01 -3.46 12.51
CA LEU A 229 -23.00 -2.68 11.27
C LEU A 229 -22.42 -3.47 10.10
N LYS A 230 -21.35 -4.24 10.33
CA LYS A 230 -20.73 -5.09 9.30
C LYS A 230 -21.75 -6.07 8.70
N TYR A 231 -22.52 -6.75 9.54
CA TYR A 231 -23.49 -7.77 9.07
C TYR A 231 -24.78 -7.15 8.54
N THR A 232 -25.34 -6.14 9.21
CA THR A 232 -26.66 -5.58 8.83
C THR A 232 -26.58 -4.63 7.63
N LYS A 233 -25.47 -3.92 7.46
CA LYS A 233 -25.26 -2.97 6.35
C LYS A 233 -24.32 -3.47 5.26
N GLY A 234 -23.86 -4.72 5.34
CA GLY A 234 -22.94 -5.31 4.36
C GLY A 234 -21.63 -4.52 4.21
N LEU A 235 -21.19 -3.85 5.29
CA LEU A 235 -19.95 -3.11 5.29
C LEU A 235 -18.75 -4.07 5.41
N ASP A 236 -17.59 -3.69 4.86
CA ASP A 236 -16.35 -4.46 4.98
C ASP A 236 -16.41 -5.84 4.28
N LYS A 237 -16.85 -5.87 3.05
CA LYS A 237 -16.85 -7.09 2.22
C LYS A 237 -15.44 -7.49 1.82
N ILE A 238 -15.07 -8.72 2.18
CA ILE A 238 -13.83 -9.39 1.74
C ILE A 238 -14.14 -10.24 0.53
#